data_8ad71b7f62f914becb086125da0d6c36
#
_entry.id   8ad71b7f62f914becb086125da0d6c36
#
_cell.length_a   1.000
_cell.length_b   1.000
_cell.length_c   1.000
_cell.angle_alpha   90.00
_cell.angle_beta   90.00
_cell.angle_gamma   90.00
#
_symmetry.space_group_name_H-M   'P 1'
#
loop_
_entity.id
_entity.type
_entity.pdbx_description
1 polymer ?
#
loop_
_entity_poly.entity_id
_entity_poly.type
_entity_poly.pdbx_seq_one_letter_code
_entity_poly.pdbx_strand_id
1 'polypeptide(L)'
;KIMVARALAQEPEVMILDEVTAFLDLPRRVEIMQLLRKLAHQTGKAILLSTHDMDLALRSADRLWLLPKGGDLQVGAPEDLVLNGAFEHAFASEGVAFNRQSGAFQMHQDYQRMVQLAGHGEGMLWTRRALERDGITVSESARTVIEVQSDPDRWVLRSGNHSQQFETIYDLMSGIRREEVTL
;
A
#
# COMPACT_ATOMS: atom_id res chain seq x y z
N LYS A 1 -5.38 -19.14 16.90
CA LYS A 1 -6.81 -19.57 17.05
C LYS A 1 -7.11 -20.05 18.47
N ILE A 2 -6.30 -20.94 19.08
CA ILE A 2 -6.56 -21.49 20.43
C ILE A 2 -6.62 -20.37 21.49
N MET A 3 -5.72 -19.40 21.46
CA MET A 3 -5.70 -18.29 22.41
C MET A 3 -6.96 -17.42 22.31
N VAL A 4 -7.42 -17.12 21.11
CA VAL A 4 -8.66 -16.39 20.86
C VAL A 4 -9.87 -17.19 21.35
N ALA A 5 -9.94 -18.50 21.05
CA ALA A 5 -11.01 -19.36 21.52
C ALA A 5 -11.06 -19.45 23.06
N ARG A 6 -9.90 -19.49 23.71
CA ARG A 6 -9.78 -19.48 25.18
C ARG A 6 -10.27 -18.16 25.78
N ALA A 7 -9.93 -17.03 25.17
CA ALA A 7 -10.40 -15.71 25.61
C ALA A 7 -11.93 -15.60 25.44
N LEU A 8 -12.47 -16.09 24.33
CA LEU A 8 -13.90 -16.12 24.06
C LEU A 8 -14.70 -16.98 25.05
N ALA A 9 -14.15 -18.12 25.48
CA ALA A 9 -14.80 -19.02 26.43
C ALA A 9 -15.03 -18.39 27.81
N GLN A 10 -14.39 -17.25 28.09
CA GLN A 10 -14.62 -16.47 29.32
C GLN A 10 -15.77 -15.44 29.16
N GLU A 11 -16.40 -15.37 28.01
CA GLU A 11 -17.50 -14.46 27.66
C GLU A 11 -17.24 -12.98 28.03
N PRO A 12 -16.05 -12.42 27.79
CA PRO A 12 -15.73 -11.05 28.18
C PRO A 12 -16.58 -10.04 27.42
N GLU A 13 -16.88 -8.90 28.03
CA GLU A 13 -17.50 -7.74 27.38
C GLU A 13 -16.50 -7.04 26.47
N VAL A 14 -15.22 -6.97 26.90
CA VAL A 14 -14.11 -6.36 26.18
C VAL A 14 -12.98 -7.37 26.04
N MET A 15 -12.51 -7.59 24.83
CA MET A 15 -11.36 -8.45 24.54
C MET A 15 -10.19 -7.59 24.08
N ILE A 16 -9.04 -7.74 24.74
CA ILE A 16 -7.80 -7.06 24.35
C ILE A 16 -6.83 -8.11 23.79
N LEU A 17 -6.37 -7.90 22.58
CA LEU A 17 -5.51 -8.83 21.84
C LEU A 17 -4.24 -8.09 21.40
N ASP A 18 -3.10 -8.62 21.83
CA ASP A 18 -1.81 -8.03 21.47
C ASP A 18 -1.15 -8.86 20.36
N GLU A 19 -0.92 -8.23 19.21
CA GLU A 19 -0.25 -8.77 18.02
C GLU A 19 -0.64 -10.21 17.62
N VAL A 20 -1.91 -10.57 17.72
CA VAL A 20 -2.38 -11.95 17.48
C VAL A 20 -2.15 -12.48 16.06
N THR A 21 -1.78 -11.60 15.14
CA THR A 21 -1.52 -11.91 13.72
C THR A 21 -0.02 -11.98 13.38
N ALA A 22 0.89 -11.64 14.32
CA ALA A 22 2.32 -11.45 14.02
C ALA A 22 3.03 -12.67 13.42
N PHE A 23 2.64 -13.89 13.82
CA PHE A 23 3.29 -15.14 13.37
C PHE A 23 2.45 -15.92 12.35
N LEU A 24 1.47 -15.28 11.73
CA LEU A 24 0.59 -15.90 10.76
C LEU A 24 0.98 -15.50 9.33
N ASP A 25 0.78 -16.40 8.39
CA ASP A 25 0.81 -16.09 6.97
C ASP A 25 -0.36 -15.18 6.57
N LEU A 26 -0.27 -14.51 5.45
CA LEU A 26 -1.26 -13.52 5.02
C LEU A 26 -2.70 -14.08 4.98
N PRO A 27 -2.98 -15.27 4.40
CA PRO A 27 -4.34 -15.82 4.42
C PRO A 27 -4.89 -16.02 5.84
N ARG A 28 -4.04 -16.46 6.77
CA ARG A 28 -4.43 -16.66 8.17
C ARG A 28 -4.66 -15.36 8.92
N ARG A 29 -3.89 -14.32 8.64
CA ARG A 29 -4.12 -12.97 9.19
C ARG A 29 -5.49 -12.46 8.77
N VAL A 30 -5.81 -12.52 7.49
CA VAL A 30 -7.10 -12.10 6.95
C VAL A 30 -8.25 -12.90 7.59
N GLU A 31 -8.12 -14.23 7.69
CA GLU A 31 -9.12 -15.10 8.32
C GLU A 31 -9.40 -14.70 9.78
N ILE A 32 -8.35 -14.45 10.57
CA ILE A 32 -8.49 -14.04 11.98
C ILE A 32 -9.16 -12.67 12.09
N MET A 33 -8.76 -11.69 11.28
CA MET A 33 -9.37 -10.36 11.30
C MET A 33 -10.86 -10.41 10.93
N GLN A 34 -11.22 -11.17 9.90
CA GLN A 34 -12.62 -11.38 9.53
C GLN A 34 -13.42 -12.07 10.63
N LEU A 35 -12.84 -13.07 11.29
CA LEU A 35 -13.46 -13.77 12.41
C LEU A 35 -13.72 -12.82 13.59
N LEU A 36 -12.72 -12.02 13.98
CA LEU A 36 -12.83 -11.05 15.07
C LEU A 36 -13.87 -9.97 14.78
N ARG A 37 -13.86 -9.41 13.56
CA ARG A 37 -14.86 -8.45 13.13
C ARG A 37 -16.27 -9.02 13.17
N LYS A 38 -16.46 -10.20 12.59
CA LYS A 38 -17.75 -10.89 12.62
C LYS A 38 -18.23 -11.13 14.04
N LEU A 39 -17.33 -11.55 14.92
CA LEU A 39 -17.63 -11.78 16.33
C LEU A 39 -18.10 -10.50 17.03
N ALA A 40 -17.35 -9.39 16.90
CA ALA A 40 -17.68 -8.11 17.48
C ALA A 40 -19.10 -7.67 17.05
N HIS A 41 -19.39 -7.73 15.75
CA HIS A 41 -20.68 -7.32 15.19
C HIS A 41 -21.85 -8.24 15.62
N GLN A 42 -21.60 -9.55 15.72
CA GLN A 42 -22.68 -10.50 16.09
C GLN A 42 -22.99 -10.51 17.58
N THR A 43 -22.01 -10.24 18.42
CA THR A 43 -22.15 -10.34 19.87
C THR A 43 -22.26 -9.00 20.57
N GLY A 44 -22.01 -7.88 19.86
CA GLY A 44 -21.93 -6.55 20.44
C GLY A 44 -20.73 -6.32 21.36
N LYS A 45 -19.77 -7.26 21.38
CA LYS A 45 -18.57 -7.18 22.22
C LYS A 45 -17.54 -6.24 21.63
N ALA A 46 -16.81 -5.52 22.50
CA ALA A 46 -15.70 -4.69 22.06
C ALA A 46 -14.41 -5.54 21.93
N ILE A 47 -13.72 -5.42 20.79
CA ILE A 47 -12.44 -6.06 20.56
C ILE A 47 -11.41 -4.99 20.24
N LEU A 48 -10.42 -4.84 21.13
CA LEU A 48 -9.25 -3.98 20.92
C LEU A 48 -8.06 -4.86 20.53
N LEU A 49 -7.42 -4.53 19.42
CA LEU A 49 -6.32 -5.31 18.85
C LEU A 49 -5.15 -4.40 18.54
N SER A 50 -3.94 -4.71 19.02
CA SER A 50 -2.71 -4.09 18.53
C SER A 50 -2.20 -4.81 17.28
N THR A 51 -1.74 -4.04 16.29
CA THR A 51 -1.14 -4.57 15.06
C THR A 51 -0.19 -3.57 14.43
N HIS A 52 0.82 -4.07 13.73
CA HIS A 52 1.68 -3.30 12.84
C HIS A 52 1.32 -3.50 11.34
N ASP A 53 0.30 -4.31 11.04
CA ASP A 53 -0.21 -4.53 9.68
C ASP A 53 -1.24 -3.45 9.33
N MET A 54 -0.74 -2.32 8.80
CA MET A 54 -1.56 -1.13 8.52
C MET A 54 -2.60 -1.39 7.43
N ASP A 55 -2.25 -2.13 6.37
CA ASP A 55 -3.20 -2.43 5.29
C ASP A 55 -4.39 -3.23 5.82
N LEU A 56 -4.11 -4.23 6.65
CA LEU A 56 -5.14 -5.06 7.25
C LEU A 56 -5.98 -4.28 8.27
N ALA A 57 -5.37 -3.38 9.04
CA ALA A 57 -6.07 -2.50 9.97
C ALA A 57 -7.03 -1.55 9.25
N LEU A 58 -6.56 -0.88 8.18
CA LEU A 58 -7.36 0.02 7.36
C LEU A 58 -8.59 -0.68 6.73
N ARG A 59 -8.45 -1.96 6.36
CA ARG A 59 -9.52 -2.73 5.70
C ARG A 59 -10.48 -3.42 6.64
N SER A 60 -10.13 -3.58 7.92
CA SER A 60 -10.87 -4.47 8.82
C SER A 60 -11.41 -3.81 10.08
N ALA A 61 -10.80 -2.72 10.55
CA ALA A 61 -11.21 -2.07 11.78
C ALA A 61 -12.41 -1.12 11.55
N ASP A 62 -13.31 -1.08 12.51
CA ASP A 62 -14.39 -0.06 12.53
C ASP A 62 -13.86 1.27 13.09
N ARG A 63 -12.84 1.22 13.96
CA ARG A 63 -12.13 2.39 14.50
C ARG A 63 -10.65 2.06 14.68
N LEU A 64 -9.81 3.06 14.46
CA LEU A 64 -8.37 2.99 14.69
C LEU A 64 -7.95 3.93 15.81
N TRP A 65 -6.94 3.50 16.53
CA TRP A 65 -6.20 4.30 17.50
C TRP A 65 -4.76 4.42 16.99
N LEU A 66 -4.40 5.60 16.48
CA LEU A 66 -3.06 5.91 16.03
C LEU A 66 -2.28 6.55 17.15
N LEU A 67 -1.11 5.99 17.46
CA LEU A 67 -0.18 6.48 18.48
C LEU A 67 1.09 7.01 17.79
N PRO A 68 1.09 8.26 17.32
CA PRO A 68 2.28 8.84 16.70
C PRO A 68 3.39 9.03 17.73
N LYS A 69 4.64 8.91 17.31
CA LYS A 69 5.79 9.11 18.19
C LYS A 69 5.83 10.55 18.69
N GLY A 70 5.62 10.74 19.99
CA GLY A 70 5.65 12.07 20.64
C GLY A 70 4.42 12.94 20.36
N GLY A 71 3.35 12.40 19.81
CA GLY A 71 2.09 13.09 19.53
C GLY A 71 0.91 12.54 20.34
N ASP A 72 -0.23 13.21 20.21
CA ASP A 72 -1.47 12.81 20.85
C ASP A 72 -2.13 11.63 20.15
N LEU A 73 -2.83 10.80 20.92
CA LEU A 73 -3.63 9.71 20.41
C LEU A 73 -4.70 10.23 19.43
N GLN A 74 -4.69 9.70 18.21
CA GLN A 74 -5.70 9.97 17.18
C GLN A 74 -6.68 8.81 17.11
N VAL A 75 -7.99 9.09 17.20
CA VAL A 75 -9.04 8.07 17.19
C VAL A 75 -10.10 8.42 16.15
N GLY A 76 -10.41 7.47 15.26
CA GLY A 76 -11.42 7.68 14.22
C GLY A 76 -11.69 6.45 13.37
N ALA A 77 -12.63 6.57 12.44
CA ALA A 77 -12.75 5.59 11.37
C ALA A 77 -11.48 5.61 10.50
N PRO A 78 -11.06 4.47 9.93
CA PRO A 78 -9.87 4.42 9.07
C PRO A 78 -9.89 5.50 7.97
N GLU A 79 -11.02 5.66 7.30
CA GLU A 79 -11.19 6.60 6.20
C GLU A 79 -11.03 8.06 6.67
N ASP A 80 -11.59 8.42 7.82
CA ASP A 80 -11.49 9.76 8.37
C ASP A 80 -10.05 10.11 8.76
N LEU A 81 -9.33 9.15 9.36
CA LEU A 81 -7.93 9.33 9.73
C LEU A 81 -6.99 9.42 8.51
N VAL A 82 -7.34 8.78 7.40
CA VAL A 82 -6.64 8.96 6.12
C VAL A 82 -6.94 10.35 5.55
N LEU A 83 -8.22 10.75 5.48
CA LEU A 83 -8.63 11.99 4.85
C LEU A 83 -8.17 13.24 5.61
N ASN A 84 -8.11 13.21 6.93
CA ASN A 84 -7.61 14.32 7.74
C ASN A 84 -6.09 14.41 7.87
N GLY A 85 -5.33 13.44 7.29
CA GLY A 85 -3.87 13.44 7.30
C GLY A 85 -3.23 12.85 8.55
N ALA A 86 -4.01 12.26 9.45
CA ALA A 86 -3.48 11.66 10.68
C ALA A 86 -2.48 10.53 10.39
N PHE A 87 -2.74 9.72 9.34
CA PHE A 87 -1.82 8.67 8.91
C PHE A 87 -0.48 9.22 8.42
N GLU A 88 -0.50 10.24 7.56
CA GLU A 88 0.74 10.86 7.09
C GLU A 88 1.54 11.43 8.24
N HIS A 89 0.86 12.12 9.18
CA HIS A 89 1.52 12.70 10.33
C HIS A 89 2.08 11.64 11.28
N ALA A 90 1.33 10.57 11.56
CA ALA A 90 1.74 9.51 12.47
C ALA A 90 2.95 8.71 11.97
N PHE A 91 3.06 8.53 10.67
CA PHE A 91 4.11 7.74 10.02
C PHE A 91 5.11 8.57 9.21
N ALA A 92 5.04 9.90 9.32
CA ALA A 92 6.05 10.77 8.72
C ALA A 92 7.43 10.46 9.29
N SER A 93 8.31 9.94 8.46
CA SER A 93 9.71 9.68 8.79
C SER A 93 10.57 9.91 7.54
N GLU A 94 11.88 10.12 7.74
CA GLU A 94 12.80 10.21 6.61
C GLU A 94 12.69 8.95 5.73
N GLY A 95 12.38 9.16 4.46
CA GLY A 95 12.31 8.11 3.46
C GLY A 95 10.98 7.34 3.36
N VAL A 96 9.96 7.66 4.15
CA VAL A 96 8.65 7.00 4.07
C VAL A 96 7.52 8.02 3.97
N ALA A 97 6.65 7.84 3.00
CA ALA A 97 5.42 8.64 2.82
C ALA A 97 4.19 7.72 2.70
N PHE A 98 3.07 8.18 3.23
CA PHE A 98 1.79 7.50 3.05
C PHE A 98 1.06 8.09 1.84
N ASN A 99 0.67 7.25 0.90
CA ASN A 99 -0.10 7.66 -0.27
C ASN A 99 -1.59 7.48 0.00
N ARG A 100 -2.34 8.58 0.13
CA ARG A 100 -3.79 8.57 0.41
C ARG A 100 -4.62 7.89 -0.67
N GLN A 101 -4.21 7.98 -1.93
CA GLN A 101 -4.98 7.41 -3.04
C GLN A 101 -4.91 5.89 -3.06
N SER A 102 -3.73 5.33 -2.77
CA SER A 102 -3.51 3.88 -2.76
C SER A 102 -3.70 3.25 -1.38
N GLY A 103 -3.69 4.05 -0.29
CA GLY A 103 -3.68 3.56 1.09
C GLY A 103 -2.39 2.81 1.45
N ALA A 104 -1.30 3.05 0.73
CA ALA A 104 -0.05 2.32 0.89
C ALA A 104 1.11 3.24 1.29
N PHE A 105 2.10 2.67 1.96
CA PHE A 105 3.36 3.35 2.23
C PHE A 105 4.28 3.27 1.01
N GLN A 106 4.93 4.39 0.71
CA GLN A 106 5.91 4.53 -0.37
C GLN A 106 7.23 4.99 0.23
N MET A 107 8.33 4.50 -0.34
CA MET A 107 9.65 5.03 -0.01
C MET A 107 9.83 6.38 -0.68
N HIS A 108 10.25 7.37 0.09
CA HIS A 108 10.63 8.66 -0.46
C HIS A 108 11.96 8.47 -1.21
N GLN A 109 11.96 8.73 -2.51
CA GLN A 109 13.16 8.72 -3.33
C GLN A 109 13.31 10.11 -3.95
N ASP A 110 14.54 10.60 -4.04
CA ASP A 110 14.83 11.82 -4.79
C ASP A 110 14.64 11.54 -6.28
N TYR A 111 13.47 11.93 -6.77
CA TYR A 111 13.06 11.71 -8.15
C TYR A 111 13.82 12.67 -9.08
N GLN A 112 14.87 12.16 -9.72
CA GLN A 112 15.64 12.93 -10.72
C GLN A 112 15.17 12.69 -12.15
N ARG A 113 14.41 11.65 -12.41
CA ARG A 113 13.95 11.25 -13.73
C ARG A 113 12.43 11.28 -13.81
N MET A 114 11.91 11.71 -14.95
CA MET A 114 10.47 11.78 -15.20
C MET A 114 10.12 11.09 -16.50
N VAL A 115 9.01 10.35 -16.49
CA VAL A 115 8.42 9.76 -17.69
C VAL A 115 6.92 10.02 -17.73
N GLN A 116 6.37 10.12 -18.91
CA GLN A 116 4.92 10.08 -19.13
C GLN A 116 4.52 8.62 -19.30
N LEU A 117 3.45 8.20 -18.64
CA LEU A 117 2.90 6.86 -18.74
C LEU A 117 1.52 6.95 -19.42
N ALA A 118 1.37 6.31 -20.56
CA ALA A 118 0.15 6.29 -21.35
C ALA A 118 -0.38 4.86 -21.52
N GLY A 119 -1.69 4.70 -21.59
CA GLY A 119 -2.35 3.42 -21.72
C GLY A 119 -3.44 3.20 -20.68
N HIS A 120 -3.84 1.96 -20.45
CA HIS A 120 -4.88 1.59 -19.48
C HIS A 120 -4.67 0.16 -18.97
N GLY A 121 -5.43 -0.22 -17.93
CA GLY A 121 -5.43 -1.57 -17.38
C GLY A 121 -4.37 -1.83 -16.31
N GLU A 122 -4.22 -3.10 -15.96
CA GLU A 122 -3.33 -3.54 -14.86
C GLU A 122 -1.86 -3.31 -15.19
N GLY A 123 -1.46 -3.43 -16.46
CA GLY A 123 -0.11 -3.15 -16.92
C GLY A 123 0.38 -1.76 -16.54
N MET A 124 -0.49 -0.74 -16.66
CA MET A 124 -0.17 0.62 -16.21
C MET A 124 0.13 0.72 -14.72
N LEU A 125 -0.69 0.07 -13.88
CA LEU A 125 -0.51 0.09 -12.43
C LEU A 125 0.83 -0.52 -12.03
N TRP A 126 1.16 -1.67 -12.60
CA TRP A 126 2.40 -2.38 -12.29
C TRP A 126 3.63 -1.69 -12.88
N THR A 127 3.51 -1.08 -14.05
CA THR A 127 4.58 -0.25 -14.64
C THR A 127 4.85 0.98 -13.77
N ARG A 128 3.81 1.69 -13.31
CA ARG A 128 3.96 2.81 -12.38
C ARG A 128 4.71 2.38 -11.11
N ARG A 129 4.34 1.26 -10.50
CA ARG A 129 5.03 0.73 -9.31
C ARG A 129 6.49 0.38 -9.56
N ALA A 130 6.80 -0.15 -10.75
CA ALA A 130 8.18 -0.45 -11.12
C ALA A 130 9.02 0.83 -11.29
N LEU A 131 8.46 1.86 -11.91
CA LEU A 131 9.09 3.17 -12.07
C LEU A 131 9.32 3.85 -10.71
N GLU A 132 8.29 3.91 -9.86
CA GLU A 132 8.37 4.47 -8.52
C GLU A 132 9.44 3.77 -7.67
N ARG A 133 9.55 2.44 -7.77
CA ARG A 133 10.60 1.66 -7.09
C ARG A 133 12.01 2.05 -7.53
N ASP A 134 12.20 2.47 -8.77
CA ASP A 134 13.48 2.91 -9.32
C ASP A 134 13.69 4.44 -9.24
N GLY A 135 12.83 5.16 -8.50
CA GLY A 135 12.95 6.61 -8.33
C GLY A 135 12.60 7.41 -9.58
N ILE A 136 11.69 6.92 -10.41
CA ILE A 136 11.22 7.60 -11.61
C ILE A 136 9.80 8.10 -11.40
N THR A 137 9.59 9.41 -11.54
CA THR A 137 8.27 10.05 -11.39
C THR A 137 7.47 9.93 -12.69
N VAL A 138 6.20 9.60 -12.58
CA VAL A 138 5.26 9.69 -13.69
C VAL A 138 4.67 11.10 -13.73
N SER A 139 4.92 11.85 -14.82
CA SER A 139 4.46 13.22 -15.03
C SER A 139 3.97 13.41 -16.47
N GLU A 140 2.88 14.14 -16.62
CA GLU A 140 2.35 14.48 -17.95
C GLU A 140 3.27 15.44 -18.74
N SER A 141 4.16 16.14 -18.05
CA SER A 141 5.11 17.07 -18.66
C SER A 141 6.41 16.42 -19.14
N ALA A 142 6.61 15.14 -18.92
CA ALA A 142 7.82 14.43 -19.31
C ALA A 142 7.89 14.25 -20.84
N ARG A 143 9.12 14.33 -21.37
CA ARG A 143 9.37 14.16 -22.82
C ARG A 143 9.44 12.69 -23.23
N THR A 144 9.84 11.83 -22.32
CA THR A 144 9.91 10.38 -22.54
C THR A 144 8.58 9.76 -22.20
N VAL A 145 8.00 9.02 -23.13
CA VAL A 145 6.68 8.40 -23.01
C VAL A 145 6.83 6.88 -22.97
N ILE A 146 6.22 6.24 -21.99
CA ILE A 146 6.03 4.80 -21.95
C ILE A 146 4.57 4.51 -22.26
N GLU A 147 4.32 3.89 -23.39
CA GLU A 147 2.99 3.45 -23.80
C GLU A 147 2.79 2.00 -23.42
N VAL A 148 1.78 1.71 -22.59
CA VAL A 148 1.39 0.37 -22.17
C VAL A 148 0.26 -0.11 -23.06
N GLN A 149 0.51 -1.15 -23.83
CA GLN A 149 -0.45 -1.80 -24.70
C GLN A 149 -0.94 -3.08 -24.03
N SER A 150 -2.23 -3.31 -24.09
CA SER A 150 -2.86 -4.53 -23.56
C SER A 150 -3.29 -5.39 -24.75
N ASP A 151 -3.11 -6.71 -24.64
CA ASP A 151 -3.49 -7.74 -25.61
C ASP A 151 -2.72 -7.71 -26.96
N PRO A 152 -1.51 -8.27 -27.04
CA PRO A 152 -0.72 -8.76 -25.91
C PRO A 152 -0.07 -7.63 -25.14
N ASP A 153 0.24 -7.86 -23.87
CA ASP A 153 0.93 -6.89 -23.04
C ASP A 153 2.28 -6.51 -23.65
N ARG A 154 2.47 -5.22 -23.94
CA ARG A 154 3.70 -4.66 -24.52
C ARG A 154 3.95 -3.27 -24.00
N TRP A 155 5.21 -2.91 -23.93
CA TRP A 155 5.65 -1.59 -23.50
C TRP A 155 6.46 -0.93 -24.61
N VAL A 156 6.07 0.24 -25.03
CA VAL A 156 6.78 1.03 -26.05
C VAL A 156 7.33 2.27 -25.39
N LEU A 157 8.64 2.37 -25.27
CA LEU A 157 9.35 3.52 -24.75
C LEU A 157 9.71 4.44 -25.92
N ARG A 158 9.31 5.70 -25.83
CA ARG A 158 9.61 6.73 -26.83
C ARG A 158 10.34 7.91 -26.19
N SER A 159 11.52 8.24 -26.70
CA SER A 159 12.31 9.41 -26.30
C SER A 159 12.87 10.10 -27.54
N GLY A 160 12.37 11.30 -27.84
CA GLY A 160 12.71 12.00 -29.09
C GLY A 160 12.40 11.17 -30.34
N ASN A 161 13.42 10.86 -31.14
CA ASN A 161 13.29 10.03 -32.35
C ASN A 161 13.54 8.52 -32.11
N HIS A 162 13.81 8.14 -30.88
CA HIS A 162 14.05 6.74 -30.52
C HIS A 162 12.77 6.10 -30.00
N SER A 163 12.49 4.88 -30.49
CA SER A 163 11.38 4.05 -30.02
C SER A 163 11.87 2.64 -29.83
N GLN A 164 11.64 2.07 -28.65
CA GLN A 164 12.02 0.71 -28.31
C GLN A 164 10.85 -0.02 -27.70
N GLN A 165 10.68 -1.28 -28.08
CA GLN A 165 9.60 -2.14 -27.61
C GLN A 165 10.14 -3.22 -26.67
N PHE A 166 9.35 -3.52 -25.63
CA PHE A 166 9.64 -4.53 -24.62
C PHE A 166 8.44 -5.44 -24.42
N GLU A 167 8.69 -6.70 -24.11
CA GLU A 167 7.64 -7.70 -23.86
C GLU A 167 7.37 -7.88 -22.36
N THR A 168 8.24 -7.38 -21.49
CA THR A 168 8.10 -7.46 -20.03
C THR A 168 8.45 -6.13 -19.37
N ILE A 169 7.86 -5.89 -18.19
CA ILE A 169 8.26 -4.74 -17.34
C ILE A 169 9.73 -4.87 -16.92
N TYR A 170 10.22 -6.09 -16.73
CA TYR A 170 11.63 -6.33 -16.38
C TYR A 170 12.58 -5.84 -17.46
N ASP A 171 12.30 -6.14 -18.72
CA ASP A 171 13.14 -5.72 -19.85
C ASP A 171 13.07 -4.20 -20.05
N LEU A 172 11.88 -3.61 -19.94
CA LEU A 172 11.70 -2.16 -19.93
C LEU A 172 12.57 -1.50 -18.85
N MET A 173 12.47 -1.94 -17.60
CA MET A 173 13.24 -1.37 -16.50
C MET A 173 14.75 -1.61 -16.65
N SER A 174 15.14 -2.76 -17.21
CA SER A 174 16.53 -3.07 -17.50
C SER A 174 17.12 -2.16 -18.59
N GLY A 175 16.34 -1.85 -19.65
CA GLY A 175 16.71 -0.90 -20.68
C GLY A 175 16.89 0.52 -20.11
N ILE A 176 15.96 0.97 -19.28
CA ILE A 176 16.03 2.28 -18.62
C ILE A 176 17.27 2.42 -17.71
N ARG A 177 17.62 1.35 -16.95
CA ARG A 177 18.78 1.36 -16.03
C ARG A 177 20.13 1.36 -16.74
N ARG A 178 20.22 0.74 -17.91
CA ARG A 178 21.49 0.65 -18.68
C ARG A 178 21.86 1.93 -19.39
N GLU A 179 21.11 3.00 -19.21
CA GLU A 179 21.27 4.28 -19.94
C GLU A 179 21.16 4.15 -21.47
N GLU A 180 20.65 3.03 -21.97
CA GLU A 180 20.37 2.84 -23.40
C GLU A 180 19.28 3.83 -23.88
N VAL A 181 18.57 4.44 -22.92
CA VAL A 181 17.59 5.51 -23.17
C VAL A 181 17.82 6.66 -22.19
N THR A 182 18.22 7.81 -22.71
CA THR A 182 18.28 9.06 -21.91
C THR A 182 16.86 9.51 -21.61
N LEU A 183 16.47 9.49 -20.35
CA LEU A 183 15.16 9.93 -19.86
C LEU A 183 15.09 11.47 -19.77
#